data_4a645e432690d64d96b6bb3b2d31a221
#
_entry.id   4a645e432690d64d96b6bb3b2d31a221
#
_cell.length_a   1.000
_cell.length_b   1.000
_cell.length_c   1.000
_cell.angle_alpha   90.00
_cell.angle_beta   90.00
_cell.angle_gamma   90.00
#
_symmetry.space_group_name_H-M   'P 1'
#
loop_
_entity.id
_entity.type
_entity.pdbx_description
1 polymer ?
#
loop_
_entity_poly.entity_id
_entity_poly.type
_entity_poly.pdbx_seq_one_letter_code
_entity_poly.pdbx_strand_id
1 'polypeptide(L)'
;GAGALEGPLQVADEVGLGKTIEAGMIIHQQLLTGRATRALILVPPSLLHQWLVEMLRRFNLHFSLFDADRLAEMSEGNPFEAEQLVLCSLDLFEGRDELQQMALAAGWDLVVVDEAHHLHWSEDEAGEDYGFVEALSTCSAGLLLLTATPEQIGQASHFARLRLLDPSRFHDLESFREEETQFRALSEMTDALDRGEMPSNLPEDLDASQPPAQLIEQLLDRHGTGRVLFRNTRAAVE
;
A
#
# COMPACT_ATOMS: atom_id res chain seq x y z
N GLY A 1 -8.69 -15.19 -15.30
CA GLY A 1 -9.72 -14.26 -14.95
C GLY A 1 -9.09 -13.14 -14.16
N ALA A 2 -9.08 -11.91 -14.68
CA ALA A 2 -8.64 -10.75 -13.91
C ALA A 2 -9.62 -10.56 -12.75
N GLY A 3 -9.21 -10.92 -11.54
CA GLY A 3 -9.96 -10.64 -10.32
C GLY A 3 -10.15 -9.13 -10.19
N ALA A 4 -11.38 -8.72 -9.94
CA ALA A 4 -11.68 -7.33 -9.66
C ALA A 4 -10.94 -6.93 -8.38
N LEU A 5 -10.11 -5.89 -8.46
CA LEU A 5 -9.59 -5.25 -7.27
C LEU A 5 -10.74 -4.47 -6.64
N GLU A 6 -11.41 -5.10 -5.68
CA GLU A 6 -12.41 -4.47 -4.82
C GLU A 6 -11.75 -4.18 -3.48
N GLY A 7 -11.52 -2.90 -3.18
CA GLY A 7 -10.95 -2.44 -1.92
C GLY A 7 -9.51 -1.90 -1.99
N PRO A 8 -8.99 -1.48 -0.84
CA PRO A 8 -7.64 -0.93 -0.72
C PRO A 8 -6.55 -1.95 -1.08
N LEU A 9 -5.51 -1.51 -1.77
CA LEU A 9 -4.40 -2.34 -2.24
C LEU A 9 -3.06 -1.73 -1.84
N GLN A 10 -2.15 -2.58 -1.39
CA GLN A 10 -0.74 -2.21 -1.20
C GLN A 10 0.12 -2.92 -2.24
N VAL A 11 0.96 -2.14 -2.93
CA VAL A 11 2.05 -2.66 -3.76
C VAL A 11 3.36 -2.39 -3.03
N ALA A 12 4.03 -3.47 -2.60
CA ALA A 12 5.34 -3.41 -1.99
C ALA A 12 6.34 -4.13 -2.90
N ASP A 13 7.36 -3.40 -3.37
CA ASP A 13 8.36 -3.95 -4.26
C ASP A 13 9.75 -3.38 -3.94
N GLU A 14 10.81 -4.09 -4.33
CA GLU A 14 12.17 -3.59 -4.18
C GLU A 14 12.38 -2.31 -4.97
N VAL A 15 13.25 -1.42 -4.47
CA VAL A 15 13.56 -0.13 -5.10
C VAL A 15 13.97 -0.32 -6.57
N GLY A 16 13.26 0.33 -7.49
CA GLY A 16 13.59 0.34 -8.91
C GLY A 16 12.94 -0.75 -9.77
N LEU A 17 12.05 -1.60 -9.24
CA LEU A 17 11.36 -2.65 -10.01
C LEU A 17 10.06 -2.20 -10.70
N GLY A 18 9.81 -0.90 -10.84
CA GLY A 18 8.73 -0.39 -11.68
C GLY A 18 7.41 -0.13 -10.98
N LYS A 19 7.39 0.12 -9.68
CA LYS A 19 6.16 0.45 -8.90
C LYS A 19 5.27 1.49 -9.59
N THR A 20 5.86 2.53 -10.16
CA THR A 20 5.11 3.57 -10.89
C THR A 20 4.39 3.00 -12.11
N ILE A 21 5.01 2.03 -12.82
CA ILE A 21 4.39 1.40 -14.00
C ILE A 21 3.25 0.48 -13.57
N GLU A 22 3.44 -0.31 -12.53
CA GLU A 22 2.40 -1.20 -11.97
C GLU A 22 1.21 -0.38 -11.48
N ALA A 23 1.47 0.69 -10.71
CA ALA A 23 0.43 1.63 -10.30
C ALA A 23 -0.27 2.27 -11.49
N GLY A 24 0.48 2.69 -12.52
CA GLY A 24 -0.07 3.24 -13.76
C GLY A 24 -0.98 2.25 -14.48
N MET A 25 -0.63 0.96 -14.53
CA MET A 25 -1.50 -0.08 -15.10
C MET A 25 -2.80 -0.23 -14.30
N ILE A 26 -2.72 -0.20 -12.97
CA ILE A 26 -3.90 -0.27 -12.08
C ILE A 26 -4.80 0.95 -12.33
N ILE A 27 -4.25 2.16 -12.28
CA ILE A 27 -4.98 3.42 -12.51
C ILE A 27 -5.65 3.38 -13.88
N HIS A 28 -4.90 3.05 -14.92
CA HIS A 28 -5.40 2.98 -16.29
C HIS A 28 -6.54 1.97 -16.44
N GLN A 29 -6.41 0.79 -15.83
CA GLN A 29 -7.47 -0.22 -15.84
C GLN A 29 -8.74 0.27 -15.12
N GLN A 30 -8.61 0.92 -13.95
CA GLN A 30 -9.75 1.43 -13.21
C GLN A 30 -10.49 2.52 -13.99
N LEU A 31 -9.76 3.42 -14.63
CA LEU A 31 -10.33 4.46 -15.49
C LEU A 31 -10.98 3.90 -16.75
N LEU A 32 -10.34 2.96 -17.45
CA LEU A 32 -10.88 2.33 -18.67
C LEU A 32 -12.15 1.53 -18.41
N THR A 33 -12.24 0.87 -17.28
CA THR A 33 -13.42 0.07 -16.91
C THR A 33 -14.54 0.90 -16.30
N GLY A 34 -14.33 2.21 -16.12
CA GLY A 34 -15.30 3.11 -15.50
C GLY A 34 -15.52 2.87 -14.01
N ARG A 35 -14.62 2.12 -13.35
CA ARG A 35 -14.65 1.91 -11.90
C ARG A 35 -14.12 3.11 -11.13
N ALA A 36 -13.26 3.90 -11.76
CA ALA A 36 -12.83 5.19 -11.28
C ALA A 36 -13.02 6.22 -12.38
N THR A 37 -13.40 7.43 -12.01
CA THR A 37 -13.48 8.61 -12.86
C THR A 37 -12.60 9.73 -12.31
N ARG A 38 -12.34 9.70 -10.99
CA ARG A 38 -11.56 10.70 -10.29
C ARG A 38 -10.41 10.02 -9.54
N ALA A 39 -9.18 10.46 -9.80
CA ALA A 39 -8.00 9.92 -9.15
C ALA A 39 -7.09 11.04 -8.62
N LEU A 40 -6.61 10.84 -7.40
CA LEU A 40 -5.60 11.69 -6.75
C LEU A 40 -4.32 10.88 -6.57
N ILE A 41 -3.20 11.40 -7.07
CA ILE A 41 -1.88 10.82 -6.85
C ILE A 41 -1.08 11.76 -5.95
N LEU A 42 -0.63 11.23 -4.82
CA LEU A 42 0.21 11.91 -3.83
C LEU A 42 1.61 11.31 -3.87
N VAL A 43 2.61 12.14 -4.14
CA VAL A 43 4.01 11.70 -4.28
C VAL A 43 4.96 12.65 -3.55
N PRO A 44 6.20 12.24 -3.24
CA PRO A 44 7.23 13.18 -2.82
C PRO A 44 7.51 14.24 -3.91
N PRO A 45 7.90 15.46 -3.56
CA PRO A 45 8.17 16.54 -4.53
C PRO A 45 9.16 16.15 -5.63
N SER A 46 10.17 15.35 -5.29
CA SER A 46 11.18 14.86 -6.23
C SER A 46 10.65 13.94 -7.33
N LEU A 47 9.50 13.30 -7.12
CA LEU A 47 8.90 12.34 -8.04
C LEU A 47 7.77 12.92 -8.90
N LEU A 48 7.31 14.13 -8.63
CA LEU A 48 6.20 14.76 -9.36
C LEU A 48 6.39 14.74 -10.87
N HIS A 49 7.55 15.20 -11.35
CA HIS A 49 7.82 15.28 -12.78
C HIS A 49 7.91 13.89 -13.43
N GLN A 50 8.53 12.94 -12.74
CA GLN A 50 8.63 11.55 -13.21
C GLN A 50 7.22 10.94 -13.38
N TRP A 51 6.36 11.07 -12.38
CA TRP A 51 4.99 10.57 -12.42
C TRP A 51 4.18 11.19 -13.57
N LEU A 52 4.26 12.51 -13.72
CA LEU A 52 3.57 13.21 -14.79
C LEU A 52 3.96 12.67 -16.17
N VAL A 53 5.26 12.51 -16.41
CA VAL A 53 5.80 12.03 -17.68
C VAL A 53 5.44 10.55 -17.92
N GLU A 54 5.55 9.69 -16.90
CA GLU A 54 5.22 8.26 -17.02
C GLU A 54 3.73 8.06 -17.31
N MET A 55 2.83 8.76 -16.61
CA MET A 55 1.39 8.68 -16.84
C MET A 55 1.03 9.12 -18.25
N LEU A 56 1.60 10.23 -18.72
CA LEU A 56 1.36 10.73 -20.05
C LEU A 56 1.90 9.78 -21.14
N ARG A 57 3.18 9.40 -21.05
CA ARG A 57 3.86 8.67 -22.13
C ARG A 57 3.44 7.21 -22.25
N ARG A 58 3.21 6.53 -21.12
CA ARG A 58 2.90 5.09 -21.11
C ARG A 58 1.41 4.80 -21.18
N PHE A 59 0.61 5.64 -20.54
CA PHE A 59 -0.82 5.37 -20.37
C PHE A 59 -1.72 6.39 -21.06
N ASN A 60 -1.15 7.46 -21.65
CA ASN A 60 -1.89 8.58 -22.22
C ASN A 60 -2.89 9.22 -21.24
N LEU A 61 -2.50 9.24 -19.95
CA LEU A 61 -3.27 9.86 -18.87
C LEU A 61 -2.73 11.27 -18.59
N HIS A 62 -3.62 12.26 -18.67
CA HIS A 62 -3.30 13.66 -18.47
C HIS A 62 -3.67 14.08 -17.04
N PHE A 63 -2.71 13.99 -16.14
CA PHE A 63 -2.88 14.49 -14.78
C PHE A 63 -2.60 15.99 -14.70
N SER A 64 -3.48 16.71 -13.99
CA SER A 64 -3.28 18.10 -13.63
C SER A 64 -2.34 18.19 -12.43
N LEU A 65 -1.18 18.81 -12.64
CA LEU A 65 -0.23 19.05 -11.57
C LEU A 65 -0.74 20.20 -10.69
N PHE A 66 -0.91 19.96 -9.39
CA PHE A 66 -1.25 20.96 -8.40
C PHE A 66 -0.03 21.27 -7.53
N ASP A 67 0.35 22.53 -7.53
CA ASP A 67 1.37 23.12 -6.69
C ASP A 67 0.85 24.40 -6.03
N ALA A 68 1.66 25.03 -5.20
CA ALA A 68 1.27 26.23 -4.49
C ALA A 68 0.94 27.40 -5.42
N ASP A 69 1.66 27.53 -6.54
CA ASP A 69 1.47 28.61 -7.50
C ASP A 69 0.13 28.46 -8.23
N ARG A 70 -0.17 27.27 -8.73
CA ARG A 70 -1.45 26.97 -9.37
C ARG A 70 -2.64 27.16 -8.43
N LEU A 71 -2.50 26.74 -7.15
CA LEU A 71 -3.57 26.93 -6.17
C LEU A 71 -3.81 28.40 -5.87
N ALA A 72 -2.76 29.24 -5.86
CA ALA A 72 -2.88 30.67 -5.65
C ALA A 72 -3.59 31.41 -6.81
N GLU A 73 -3.52 30.86 -8.02
CA GLU A 73 -4.21 31.38 -9.21
C GLU A 73 -5.70 31.01 -9.24
N MET A 74 -6.11 29.94 -8.54
CA MET A 74 -7.49 29.47 -8.47
C MET A 74 -8.25 30.23 -7.37
N SER A 75 -8.98 31.27 -7.75
CA SER A 75 -9.55 32.25 -6.83
C SER A 75 -10.95 31.93 -6.28
N GLU A 76 -11.65 30.93 -6.81
CA GLU A 76 -13.03 30.62 -6.40
C GLU A 76 -13.29 29.10 -6.38
N GLY A 77 -13.96 28.63 -5.32
CA GLY A 77 -14.41 27.24 -5.17
C GLY A 77 -13.33 26.25 -4.72
N ASN A 78 -13.67 24.95 -4.78
CA ASN A 78 -12.75 23.88 -4.47
C ASN A 78 -11.93 23.48 -5.70
N PRO A 79 -10.62 23.76 -5.74
CA PRO A 79 -9.78 23.46 -6.89
C PRO A 79 -9.73 21.99 -7.24
N PHE A 80 -9.86 21.11 -6.26
CA PHE A 80 -9.83 19.65 -6.46
C PHE A 80 -11.09 19.12 -7.14
N GLU A 81 -12.23 19.81 -7.06
CA GLU A 81 -13.45 19.42 -7.78
C GLU A 81 -13.39 19.76 -9.26
N ALA A 82 -12.58 20.74 -9.66
CA ALA A 82 -12.46 21.19 -11.03
C ALA A 82 -11.78 20.18 -11.96
N GLU A 83 -10.94 19.30 -11.42
CA GLU A 83 -10.13 18.34 -12.18
C GLU A 83 -10.44 16.91 -11.78
N GLN A 84 -10.47 15.99 -12.75
CA GLN A 84 -10.72 14.57 -12.50
C GLN A 84 -9.46 13.81 -12.09
N LEU A 85 -8.32 14.15 -12.69
CA LEU A 85 -7.03 13.49 -12.46
C LEU A 85 -6.05 14.52 -11.90
N VAL A 86 -5.71 14.40 -10.64
CA VAL A 86 -4.82 15.33 -9.93
C VAL A 86 -3.57 14.62 -9.46
N LEU A 87 -2.42 15.24 -9.69
CA LEU A 87 -1.12 14.85 -9.17
C LEU A 87 -0.58 16.01 -8.33
N CYS A 88 -0.22 15.77 -7.10
CA CYS A 88 0.42 16.76 -6.24
C CYS A 88 1.39 16.12 -5.23
N SER A 89 2.17 16.97 -4.57
CA SER A 89 3.00 16.55 -3.45
C SER A 89 2.17 16.43 -2.18
N LEU A 90 2.48 15.44 -1.34
CA LEU A 90 1.89 15.31 -0.01
C LEU A 90 2.26 16.53 0.87
N ASP A 91 3.47 17.08 0.72
CA ASP A 91 3.95 18.28 1.43
C ASP A 91 3.10 19.53 1.14
N LEU A 92 2.34 19.52 0.03
CA LEU A 92 1.44 20.63 -0.30
C LEU A 92 0.38 20.87 0.78
N PHE A 93 0.05 19.85 1.54
CA PHE A 93 -1.01 19.86 2.55
C PHE A 93 -0.49 20.14 3.97
N GLU A 94 0.82 20.15 4.18
CA GLU A 94 1.43 20.36 5.50
C GLU A 94 1.05 21.73 6.08
N GLY A 95 0.45 21.73 7.29
CA GLY A 95 -0.01 22.94 7.97
C GLY A 95 -1.15 23.68 7.24
N ARG A 96 -1.88 23.03 6.33
CA ARG A 96 -2.94 23.63 5.49
C ARG A 96 -4.27 22.91 5.65
N ASP A 97 -4.85 22.97 6.83
CA ASP A 97 -6.12 22.28 7.17
C ASP A 97 -7.23 22.55 6.16
N GLU A 98 -7.36 23.80 5.71
CA GLU A 98 -8.40 24.20 4.76
C GLU A 98 -8.22 23.51 3.40
N LEU A 99 -6.98 23.38 2.94
CA LEU A 99 -6.65 22.67 1.70
C LEU A 99 -6.88 21.17 1.84
N GLN A 100 -6.54 20.57 2.98
CA GLN A 100 -6.86 19.18 3.29
C GLN A 100 -8.38 18.94 3.21
N GLN A 101 -9.19 19.81 3.84
CA GLN A 101 -10.65 19.69 3.79
C GLN A 101 -11.20 19.80 2.37
N MET A 102 -10.65 20.69 1.54
CA MET A 102 -11.03 20.79 0.13
C MET A 102 -10.71 19.50 -0.64
N ALA A 103 -9.54 18.90 -0.42
CA ALA A 103 -9.16 17.65 -1.05
C ALA A 103 -10.03 16.46 -0.60
N LEU A 104 -10.38 16.40 0.70
CA LEU A 104 -11.28 15.38 1.26
C LEU A 104 -12.70 15.48 0.68
N ALA A 105 -13.19 16.70 0.44
CA ALA A 105 -14.52 16.94 -0.10
C ALA A 105 -14.65 16.63 -1.60
N ALA A 106 -13.55 16.49 -2.32
CA ALA A 106 -13.56 16.37 -3.77
C ALA A 106 -14.13 15.03 -4.32
N GLY A 107 -14.30 14.01 -3.48
CA GLY A 107 -14.94 12.74 -3.86
C GLY A 107 -14.10 11.88 -4.81
N TRP A 108 -12.95 11.41 -4.34
CA TRP A 108 -12.04 10.56 -5.11
C TRP A 108 -12.52 9.11 -5.18
N ASP A 109 -12.46 8.53 -6.38
CA ASP A 109 -12.68 7.09 -6.58
C ASP A 109 -11.41 6.30 -6.27
N LEU A 110 -10.24 6.88 -6.54
CA LEU A 110 -8.95 6.26 -6.31
C LEU A 110 -7.94 7.28 -5.76
N VAL A 111 -7.33 6.95 -4.63
CA VAL A 111 -6.19 7.69 -4.08
C VAL A 111 -4.95 6.80 -4.17
N VAL A 112 -3.87 7.35 -4.70
CA VAL A 112 -2.57 6.67 -4.80
C VAL A 112 -1.56 7.46 -3.97
N VAL A 113 -0.83 6.78 -3.10
CA VAL A 113 0.23 7.39 -2.29
C VAL A 113 1.54 6.67 -2.57
N ASP A 114 2.49 7.37 -3.17
CA ASP A 114 3.84 6.84 -3.41
C ASP A 114 4.75 7.11 -2.22
N GLU A 115 5.74 6.24 -2.06
CA GLU A 115 6.67 6.22 -0.93
C GLU A 115 5.96 6.29 0.44
N ALA A 116 4.83 5.57 0.57
CA ALA A 116 3.99 5.57 1.76
C ALA A 116 4.72 5.18 3.05
N HIS A 117 5.95 4.65 2.94
CA HIS A 117 6.79 4.36 4.09
C HIS A 117 7.37 5.63 4.77
N HIS A 118 7.24 6.78 4.15
CA HIS A 118 7.60 8.06 4.75
C HIS A 118 6.49 8.66 5.62
N LEU A 119 5.26 8.13 5.56
CA LEU A 119 4.18 8.56 6.44
C LEU A 119 4.55 8.34 7.91
N HIS A 120 4.50 9.42 8.70
CA HIS A 120 4.90 9.40 10.11
C HIS A 120 3.81 8.80 10.98
N TRP A 121 4.11 7.69 11.62
CA TRP A 121 3.20 7.04 12.54
C TRP A 121 3.95 6.37 13.71
N SER A 122 3.43 6.56 14.91
CA SER A 122 3.82 5.81 16.10
C SER A 122 2.57 5.42 16.89
N GLU A 123 2.73 4.54 17.86
CA GLU A 123 1.62 4.09 18.73
C GLU A 123 1.02 5.23 19.55
N ASP A 124 1.85 6.21 19.93
CA ASP A 124 1.45 7.34 20.76
C ASP A 124 0.93 8.52 19.93
N GLU A 125 1.41 8.69 18.69
CA GLU A 125 1.09 9.86 17.87
C GLU A 125 1.16 9.53 16.38
N ALA A 126 0.13 9.89 15.65
CA ALA A 126 0.11 9.89 14.19
C ALA A 126 0.54 11.26 13.66
N GLY A 127 1.44 11.28 12.68
CA GLY A 127 1.81 12.50 11.98
C GLY A 127 0.65 13.12 11.20
N GLU A 128 0.74 14.40 10.90
CA GLU A 128 -0.27 15.12 10.10
C GLU A 128 -0.45 14.46 8.72
N ASP A 129 0.66 14.07 8.08
CA ASP A 129 0.69 13.37 6.80
C ASP A 129 -0.07 12.04 6.84
N TYR A 130 0.18 11.23 7.86
CA TYR A 130 -0.54 9.98 8.07
C TYR A 130 -2.03 10.20 8.32
N GLY A 131 -2.38 11.13 9.21
CA GLY A 131 -3.77 11.48 9.53
C GLY A 131 -4.56 11.96 8.31
N PHE A 132 -3.93 12.75 7.45
CA PHE A 132 -4.54 13.18 6.19
C PHE A 132 -4.80 12.01 5.22
N VAL A 133 -3.83 11.11 5.06
CA VAL A 133 -4.01 9.91 4.22
C VAL A 133 -5.06 8.95 4.82
N GLU A 134 -5.13 8.82 6.15
CA GLU A 134 -6.17 8.05 6.84
C GLU A 134 -7.57 8.64 6.57
N ALA A 135 -7.72 9.95 6.61
CA ALA A 135 -8.96 10.63 6.26
C ALA A 135 -9.33 10.41 4.78
N LEU A 136 -8.37 10.52 3.86
CA LEU A 136 -8.56 10.20 2.44
C LEU A 136 -8.99 8.75 2.21
N SER A 137 -8.39 7.80 2.93
CA SER A 137 -8.76 6.38 2.82
C SER A 137 -10.22 6.10 3.21
N THR A 138 -10.73 6.89 4.15
CA THR A 138 -12.11 6.76 4.65
C THR A 138 -13.13 7.34 3.67
N CYS A 139 -12.78 8.42 2.96
CA CYS A 139 -13.70 9.12 2.06
C CYS A 139 -13.54 8.75 0.57
N SER A 140 -12.52 7.95 0.20
CA SER A 140 -12.33 7.46 -1.17
C SER A 140 -12.84 6.02 -1.33
N ALA A 141 -13.19 5.64 -2.56
CA ALA A 141 -13.64 4.28 -2.86
C ALA A 141 -12.48 3.27 -2.91
N GLY A 142 -11.26 3.71 -3.22
CA GLY A 142 -10.06 2.88 -3.27
C GLY A 142 -8.79 3.62 -2.86
N LEU A 143 -7.89 2.90 -2.21
CA LEU A 143 -6.56 3.38 -1.80
C LEU A 143 -5.49 2.44 -2.33
N LEU A 144 -4.47 3.00 -2.99
CA LEU A 144 -3.29 2.30 -3.46
C LEU A 144 -2.05 2.89 -2.78
N LEU A 145 -1.37 2.08 -1.98
CA LEU A 145 -0.12 2.47 -1.32
C LEU A 145 1.07 1.81 -2.02
N LEU A 146 2.03 2.63 -2.45
CA LEU A 146 3.31 2.18 -2.98
C LEU A 146 4.38 2.41 -1.92
N THR A 147 5.16 1.38 -1.61
CA THR A 147 6.10 1.43 -0.49
C THR A 147 7.33 0.58 -0.76
N ALA A 148 8.40 0.85 -0.04
CA ALA A 148 9.54 -0.06 0.06
C ALA A 148 9.14 -1.35 0.77
N THR A 149 10.00 -2.37 0.66
CA THR A 149 9.76 -3.67 1.29
C THR A 149 9.65 -3.57 2.82
N PRO A 150 8.79 -4.37 3.45
CA PRO A 150 8.58 -4.31 4.91
C PRO A 150 9.85 -4.47 5.74
N GLU A 151 10.80 -5.28 5.29
CA GLU A 151 12.07 -5.50 6.01
C GLU A 151 12.93 -4.24 6.11
N GLN A 152 12.75 -3.29 5.19
CA GLN A 152 13.51 -2.03 5.16
C GLN A 152 12.90 -0.97 6.07
N ILE A 153 11.62 -1.07 6.40
CA ILE A 153 10.87 0.00 7.07
C ILE A 153 10.46 -0.31 8.52
N GLY A 154 10.66 -1.54 8.99
CA GLY A 154 10.31 -1.96 10.36
C GLY A 154 8.81 -2.28 10.55
N GLN A 155 8.52 -3.04 11.61
CA GLN A 155 7.19 -3.61 11.87
C GLN A 155 6.11 -2.56 12.14
N ALA A 156 6.41 -1.55 12.96
CA ALA A 156 5.43 -0.50 13.29
C ALA A 156 5.01 0.30 12.05
N SER A 157 5.98 0.64 11.23
CA SER A 157 5.75 1.34 9.98
C SER A 157 5.00 0.47 8.95
N HIS A 158 5.24 -0.83 8.91
CA HIS A 158 4.46 -1.77 8.09
C HIS A 158 3.02 -1.91 8.60
N PHE A 159 2.83 -2.07 9.90
CA PHE A 159 1.52 -2.09 10.55
C PHE A 159 0.69 -0.85 10.21
N ALA A 160 1.29 0.34 10.32
CA ALA A 160 0.61 1.60 10.04
C ALA A 160 0.01 1.65 8.62
N ARG A 161 0.70 1.11 7.62
CA ARG A 161 0.18 1.04 6.24
C ARG A 161 -0.90 -0.01 6.06
N LEU A 162 -0.77 -1.16 6.69
CA LEU A 162 -1.83 -2.17 6.68
C LEU A 162 -3.10 -1.64 7.34
N ARG A 163 -2.96 -0.84 8.41
CA ARG A 163 -4.08 -0.18 9.08
C ARG A 163 -4.79 0.83 8.18
N LEU A 164 -4.09 1.56 7.32
CA LEU A 164 -4.72 2.43 6.32
C LEU A 164 -5.58 1.64 5.32
N LEU A 165 -5.20 0.40 5.01
CA LEU A 165 -5.91 -0.46 4.06
C LEU A 165 -7.10 -1.19 4.72
N ASP A 166 -6.92 -1.67 5.94
CA ASP A 166 -7.95 -2.41 6.70
C ASP A 166 -7.83 -2.10 8.19
N PRO A 167 -8.42 -0.96 8.65
CA PRO A 167 -8.36 -0.56 10.04
C PRO A 167 -9.13 -1.49 10.98
N SER A 168 -10.07 -2.27 10.48
CA SER A 168 -10.83 -3.23 11.27
C SER A 168 -9.99 -4.45 11.65
N ARG A 169 -9.11 -4.88 10.77
CA ARG A 169 -8.18 -6.00 10.98
C ARG A 169 -6.92 -5.57 11.73
N PHE A 170 -6.35 -4.44 11.35
CA PHE A 170 -5.08 -3.92 11.91
C PHE A 170 -5.36 -2.78 12.90
N HIS A 171 -5.99 -3.11 14.03
CA HIS A 171 -6.39 -2.14 15.05
C HIS A 171 -5.41 -2.10 16.23
N ASP A 172 -4.62 -3.17 16.46
CA ASP A 172 -3.71 -3.32 17.59
C ASP A 172 -2.33 -3.78 17.13
N LEU A 173 -1.30 -3.01 17.48
CA LEU A 173 0.08 -3.26 17.07
C LEU A 173 0.68 -4.48 17.80
N GLU A 174 0.30 -4.72 19.07
CA GLU A 174 0.84 -5.85 19.84
C GLU A 174 0.36 -7.18 19.26
N SER A 175 -0.94 -7.28 18.97
CA SER A 175 -1.52 -8.45 18.27
C SER A 175 -0.86 -8.68 16.90
N PHE A 176 -0.58 -7.60 16.16
CA PHE A 176 0.14 -7.70 14.88
C PHE A 176 1.56 -8.24 15.04
N ARG A 177 2.31 -7.78 16.06
CA ARG A 177 3.67 -8.28 16.37
C ARG A 177 3.67 -9.75 16.73
N GLU A 178 2.68 -10.19 17.50
CA GLU A 178 2.51 -11.60 17.85
C GLU A 178 2.24 -12.46 16.62
N GLU A 179 1.30 -12.04 15.76
CA GLU A 179 1.01 -12.70 14.49
C GLU A 179 2.25 -12.77 13.57
N GLU A 180 3.00 -11.68 13.43
CA GLU A 180 4.22 -11.64 12.61
C GLU A 180 5.30 -12.60 13.15
N THR A 181 5.44 -12.68 14.47
CA THR A 181 6.39 -13.59 15.13
C THR A 181 6.01 -15.04 14.88
N GLN A 182 4.73 -15.38 15.02
CA GLN A 182 4.21 -16.72 14.74
C GLN A 182 4.37 -17.08 13.25
N PHE A 183 4.09 -16.14 12.35
CA PHE A 183 4.24 -16.36 10.92
C PHE A 183 5.69 -16.59 10.51
N ARG A 184 6.64 -15.83 11.11
CA ARG A 184 8.08 -16.01 10.86
C ARG A 184 8.55 -17.38 11.34
N ALA A 185 8.15 -17.80 12.55
CA ALA A 185 8.48 -19.12 13.06
C ALA A 185 7.92 -20.24 12.16
N LEU A 186 6.72 -20.07 11.65
CA LEU A 186 6.10 -21.00 10.71
C LEU A 186 6.88 -21.07 9.38
N SER A 187 7.26 -19.92 8.83
CA SER A 187 8.04 -19.85 7.59
C SER A 187 9.40 -20.55 7.75
N GLU A 188 10.10 -20.30 8.85
CA GLU A 188 11.37 -20.95 9.16
C GLU A 188 11.22 -22.47 9.27
N MET A 189 10.14 -22.95 9.92
CA MET A 189 9.83 -24.39 10.01
C MET A 189 9.53 -25.01 8.65
N THR A 190 8.71 -24.36 7.83
CA THR A 190 8.38 -24.86 6.49
C THR A 190 9.59 -24.87 5.56
N ASP A 191 10.42 -23.84 5.61
CA ASP A 191 11.67 -23.77 4.83
C ASP A 191 12.68 -24.84 5.25
N ALA A 192 12.79 -25.15 6.56
CA ALA A 192 13.64 -26.23 7.05
C ALA A 192 13.14 -27.59 6.55
N LEU A 193 11.83 -27.86 6.64
CA LEU A 193 11.22 -29.09 6.16
C LEU A 193 11.41 -29.27 4.64
N ASP A 194 11.29 -28.20 3.87
CA ASP A 194 11.49 -28.23 2.41
C ASP A 194 12.94 -28.55 2.04
N ARG A 195 13.92 -28.13 2.86
CA ARG A 195 15.33 -28.54 2.73
C ARG A 195 15.62 -29.93 3.26
N GLY A 196 14.63 -30.64 3.82
CA GLY A 196 14.82 -31.96 4.44
C GLY A 196 15.42 -31.93 5.84
N GLU A 197 15.40 -30.77 6.48
CA GLU A 197 15.89 -30.58 7.85
C GLU A 197 14.70 -30.65 8.83
N MET A 198 14.87 -31.30 9.97
CA MET A 198 13.83 -31.36 11.00
C MET A 198 13.93 -30.13 11.91
N PRO A 199 12.91 -29.26 11.96
CA PRO A 199 12.92 -28.10 12.85
C PRO A 199 12.96 -28.50 14.33
N SER A 200 13.77 -27.82 15.12
CA SER A 200 13.89 -28.08 16.57
C SER A 200 12.67 -27.62 17.37
N ASN A 201 11.85 -26.76 16.78
CA ASN A 201 10.66 -26.13 17.39
C ASN A 201 9.35 -26.68 16.77
N LEU A 202 9.39 -27.89 16.19
CA LEU A 202 8.18 -28.55 15.70
C LEU A 202 7.19 -28.75 16.86
N PRO A 203 5.88 -28.42 16.69
CA PRO A 203 4.88 -28.66 17.71
C PRO A 203 4.85 -30.14 18.17
N GLU A 204 4.79 -30.37 19.49
CA GLU A 204 4.90 -31.70 20.12
C GLU A 204 3.80 -32.70 19.67
N ASP A 205 2.68 -32.18 19.18
CA ASP A 205 1.53 -32.96 18.71
C ASP A 205 1.62 -33.34 17.23
N LEU A 206 2.65 -32.90 16.51
CA LEU A 206 2.95 -33.33 15.16
C LEU A 206 3.95 -34.50 15.18
N ASP A 207 3.58 -35.54 14.41
CA ASP A 207 4.44 -36.73 14.30
C ASP A 207 5.60 -36.47 13.34
N ALA A 208 6.78 -36.25 13.91
CA ALA A 208 8.03 -35.99 13.19
C ALA A 208 8.46 -37.13 12.23
N SER A 209 7.81 -38.30 12.29
CA SER A 209 8.06 -39.41 11.35
C SER A 209 7.33 -39.27 10.02
N GLN A 210 6.41 -38.32 9.91
CA GLN A 210 5.64 -38.06 8.68
C GLN A 210 6.51 -37.43 7.58
N PRO A 211 6.11 -37.60 6.30
CA PRO A 211 6.78 -36.94 5.19
C PRO A 211 6.74 -35.39 5.35
N PRO A 212 7.82 -34.68 5.00
CA PRO A 212 7.88 -33.22 5.11
C PRO A 212 6.68 -32.48 4.50
N ALA A 213 6.20 -32.92 3.34
CA ALA A 213 5.05 -32.32 2.68
C ALA A 213 3.75 -32.37 3.52
N GLN A 214 3.53 -33.45 4.28
CA GLN A 214 2.38 -33.58 5.16
C GLN A 214 2.51 -32.71 6.41
N LEU A 215 3.73 -32.60 6.95
CA LEU A 215 4.01 -31.70 8.06
C LEU A 215 3.80 -30.23 7.68
N ILE A 216 4.24 -29.82 6.48
CA ILE A 216 4.02 -28.48 5.95
C ILE A 216 2.52 -28.21 5.81
N GLU A 217 1.74 -29.12 5.23
CA GLU A 217 0.29 -29.00 5.08
C GLU A 217 -0.39 -28.82 6.44
N GLN A 218 -0.05 -29.64 7.42
CA GLN A 218 -0.62 -29.55 8.77
C GLN A 218 -0.23 -28.26 9.49
N LEU A 219 1.00 -27.77 9.30
CA LEU A 219 1.44 -26.48 9.84
C LEU A 219 0.68 -25.32 9.21
N LEU A 220 0.48 -25.32 7.90
CA LEU A 220 -0.27 -24.30 7.17
C LEU A 220 -1.75 -24.30 7.56
N ASP A 221 -2.37 -25.46 7.70
CA ASP A 221 -3.78 -25.59 8.10
C ASP A 221 -4.06 -25.04 9.49
N ARG A 222 -3.12 -25.22 10.43
CA ARG A 222 -3.24 -24.69 11.80
C ARG A 222 -3.22 -23.19 11.88
N HIS A 223 -2.39 -22.57 11.07
CA HIS A 223 -2.18 -21.12 11.13
C HIS A 223 -3.05 -20.32 10.16
N GLY A 224 -3.93 -21.02 9.43
CA GLY A 224 -4.91 -20.44 8.51
C GLY A 224 -4.28 -19.77 7.28
N THR A 225 -4.73 -20.16 6.11
CA THR A 225 -4.28 -19.69 4.79
C THR A 225 -4.64 -18.21 4.49
N GLY A 226 -4.82 -17.39 5.51
CA GLY A 226 -5.44 -16.06 5.42
C GLY A 226 -4.62 -14.97 4.73
N ARG A 227 -3.37 -15.22 4.31
CA ARG A 227 -2.53 -14.19 3.67
C ARG A 227 -1.95 -14.70 2.36
N VAL A 228 -2.49 -14.23 1.25
CA VAL A 228 -1.79 -14.26 -0.04
C VAL A 228 -0.99 -12.96 -0.15
N LEU A 229 0.30 -13.03 0.14
CA LEU A 229 1.22 -11.92 -0.07
C LEU A 229 1.89 -12.13 -1.43
N PHE A 230 1.59 -11.28 -2.41
CA PHE A 230 2.34 -11.26 -3.66
C PHE A 230 3.57 -10.36 -3.50
N ARG A 231 4.75 -10.93 -3.65
CA ARG A 231 6.02 -10.24 -3.57
C ARG A 231 6.85 -10.56 -4.80
N ASN A 232 7.26 -9.52 -5.54
CA ASN A 232 8.26 -9.63 -6.58
C ASN A 232 9.64 -9.30 -6.00
N THR A 233 10.58 -10.23 -6.13
CA THR A 233 12.00 -10.00 -5.83
C THR A 233 12.80 -9.99 -7.12
N ARG A 234 13.94 -9.32 -7.14
CA ARG A 234 14.85 -9.31 -8.32
C ARG A 234 15.24 -10.71 -8.77
N ALA A 235 15.38 -11.66 -7.84
CA ALA A 235 15.70 -13.04 -8.14
C ALA A 235 14.57 -13.81 -8.84
N ALA A 236 13.33 -13.31 -8.82
CA ALA A 236 12.19 -13.93 -9.49
C ALA A 236 11.94 -13.39 -10.92
N VAL A 237 12.73 -12.38 -11.35
CA VAL A 237 12.55 -11.69 -12.64
C VAL A 237 13.71 -11.98 -13.61
N GLU A 238 14.77 -12.69 -13.18
CA GLU A 238 15.82 -13.28 -14.03
C GLU A 238 15.39 -14.70 -14.48
#